data_781646da7b1bc5c9ef28431bfe484bab
#
_entry.id   781646da7b1bc5c9ef28431bfe484bab
#
_cell.length_a   1.000
_cell.length_b   1.000
_cell.length_c   1.000
_cell.angle_alpha   90.00
_cell.angle_beta   90.00
_cell.angle_gamma   90.00
#
_symmetry.space_group_name_H-M   'P 1'
#
loop_
_entity.id
_entity.type
_entity.pdbx_description
1 polymer ?
#
loop_
_entity_poly.entity_id
_entity_poly.type
_entity_poly.pdbx_seq_one_letter_code
_entity_poly.pdbx_strand_id
1 'polypeptide(L)'
;SVHHYQPGWTLVGGGVFREKITARPMSTVMPDFVQWYRQAVQALDPDQHRVQLSDGRWLAYDILVLAPGLELNWGAIDGLEATLGQNGVTSNYQQGLARYTWDLVQQLRQGRALFSQPPMPIKCAGAPQKAMYLSCDHWLRQGVLKDIQVDFCSAGAVLLALGAPRAVARETAAQAA
;
A
#
# COMPACT_ATOMS: atom_id res chain seq x y z
N SER A 1 6.70 -6.50 -19.32
CA SER A 1 6.45 -6.00 -17.96
C SER A 1 4.98 -5.66 -17.78
N VAL A 2 4.53 -5.66 -16.52
CA VAL A 2 3.16 -5.34 -16.12
C VAL A 2 3.20 -4.06 -15.29
N HIS A 3 2.27 -3.15 -15.56
CA HIS A 3 2.00 -1.99 -14.73
C HIS A 3 0.98 -2.38 -13.66
N HIS A 4 1.31 -2.09 -12.40
CA HIS A 4 0.42 -2.29 -11.27
C HIS A 4 -0.02 -0.94 -10.72
N TYR A 5 -1.32 -0.66 -10.74
CA TYR A 5 -1.92 0.50 -10.09
C TYR A 5 -2.02 0.24 -8.58
N GLN A 6 -0.90 0.40 -7.89
CA GLN A 6 -0.76 0.08 -6.47
C GLN A 6 -1.75 0.83 -5.56
N PRO A 7 -2.11 2.13 -5.79
CA PRO A 7 -3.14 2.80 -4.98
C PRO A 7 -4.50 2.09 -4.97
N GLY A 8 -4.79 1.31 -6.01
CA GLY A 8 -6.00 0.49 -6.12
C GLY A 8 -6.02 -0.70 -5.18
N TRP A 9 -4.89 -1.16 -4.65
CA TRP A 9 -4.85 -2.34 -3.79
C TRP A 9 -5.60 -2.14 -2.46
N THR A 10 -5.60 -0.91 -1.91
CA THR A 10 -6.43 -0.60 -0.74
C THR A 10 -7.91 -0.81 -1.03
N LEU A 11 -8.36 -0.47 -2.24
CA LEU A 11 -9.75 -0.67 -2.68
C LEU A 11 -10.04 -2.15 -2.97
N VAL A 12 -9.03 -2.94 -3.37
CA VAL A 12 -9.16 -4.40 -3.49
C VAL A 12 -9.35 -5.00 -2.10
N GLY A 13 -8.48 -4.64 -1.13
CA GLY A 13 -8.58 -5.10 0.26
C GLY A 13 -9.86 -4.68 0.97
N GLY A 14 -10.51 -3.61 0.50
CA GLY A 14 -11.83 -3.17 0.96
C GLY A 14 -13.01 -3.70 0.13
N GLY A 15 -12.78 -4.59 -0.84
CA GLY A 15 -13.83 -5.19 -1.66
C GLY A 15 -14.47 -4.27 -2.71
N VAL A 16 -13.92 -3.08 -2.94
CA VAL A 16 -14.44 -2.09 -3.90
C VAL A 16 -13.96 -2.41 -5.32
N PHE A 17 -12.69 -2.83 -5.46
CA PHE A 17 -12.10 -3.19 -6.75
C PHE A 17 -11.84 -4.69 -6.84
N ARG A 18 -12.00 -5.24 -8.06
CA ARG A 18 -11.47 -6.55 -8.39
C ARG A 18 -9.96 -6.42 -8.67
N GLU A 19 -9.14 -7.30 -8.13
CA GLU A 19 -7.67 -7.24 -8.26
C GLU A 19 -7.21 -7.11 -9.72
N LYS A 20 -7.84 -7.84 -10.63
CA LYS A 20 -7.49 -7.86 -12.06
C LYS A 20 -7.50 -6.50 -12.74
N ILE A 21 -8.29 -5.52 -12.25
CA ILE A 21 -8.33 -4.20 -12.86
C ILE A 21 -7.13 -3.32 -12.49
N THR A 22 -6.36 -3.73 -11.47
CA THR A 22 -5.18 -3.01 -10.99
C THR A 22 -3.89 -3.36 -11.73
N ALA A 23 -3.95 -4.33 -12.66
CA ALA A 23 -2.79 -4.77 -13.44
C ALA A 23 -3.09 -4.66 -14.94
N ARG A 24 -2.14 -4.11 -15.69
CA ARG A 24 -2.22 -3.99 -17.16
C ARG A 24 -0.85 -4.23 -17.78
N PRO A 25 -0.76 -4.73 -19.02
CA PRO A 25 0.51 -4.72 -19.74
C PRO A 25 1.06 -3.28 -19.81
N MET A 26 2.34 -3.10 -19.49
CA MET A 26 2.95 -1.75 -19.52
C MET A 26 2.80 -1.10 -20.90
N SER A 27 2.87 -1.88 -21.97
CA SER A 27 2.69 -1.38 -23.36
C SER A 27 1.34 -0.74 -23.62
N THR A 28 0.30 -1.07 -22.86
CA THR A 28 -1.05 -0.50 -23.04
C THR A 28 -1.27 0.79 -22.25
N VAL A 29 -0.33 1.15 -21.37
CA VAL A 29 -0.39 2.37 -20.54
C VAL A 29 0.74 3.35 -20.89
N MET A 30 1.68 2.95 -21.73
CA MET A 30 2.73 3.81 -22.23
C MET A 30 2.18 4.70 -23.34
N PRO A 31 2.28 6.04 -23.25
CA PRO A 31 1.85 6.93 -24.32
C PRO A 31 2.69 6.72 -25.59
N ASP A 32 2.08 6.84 -26.76
CA ASP A 32 2.74 6.59 -28.05
C ASP A 32 3.91 7.53 -28.36
N PHE A 33 3.89 8.74 -27.78
CA PHE A 33 4.97 9.73 -27.95
C PHE A 33 6.18 9.49 -27.03
N VAL A 34 6.14 8.48 -26.12
CA VAL A 34 7.22 8.18 -25.17
C VAL A 34 8.15 7.12 -25.73
N GLN A 35 9.44 7.42 -25.78
CA GLN A 35 10.46 6.40 -26.04
C GLN A 35 10.68 5.55 -24.80
N TRP A 36 10.19 4.32 -24.81
CA TRP A 36 10.31 3.41 -23.68
C TRP A 36 11.49 2.48 -23.81
N TYR A 37 12.47 2.66 -22.92
CA TYR A 37 13.60 1.74 -22.74
C TYR A 37 13.22 0.66 -21.73
N ARG A 38 13.23 -0.61 -22.15
CA ARG A 38 12.88 -1.77 -21.29
C ARG A 38 14.11 -2.27 -20.52
N GLN A 39 14.87 -1.34 -19.97
CA GLN A 39 16.11 -1.54 -19.23
C GLN A 39 16.02 -0.86 -17.88
N ALA A 40 16.66 -1.42 -16.86
CA ALA A 40 16.80 -0.75 -15.57
C ALA A 40 17.86 0.36 -15.68
N VAL A 41 17.70 1.41 -14.89
CA VAL A 41 18.77 2.38 -14.66
C VAL A 41 19.72 1.79 -13.62
N GLN A 42 21.02 1.76 -13.92
CA GLN A 42 22.06 1.18 -13.10
C GLN A 42 22.93 2.23 -12.40
N ALA A 43 23.15 3.37 -13.05
CA ALA A 43 23.93 4.46 -12.50
C ALA A 43 23.39 5.81 -12.97
N LEU A 44 23.66 6.83 -12.16
CA LEU A 44 23.36 8.23 -12.44
C LEU A 44 24.69 9.00 -12.48
N ASP A 45 24.83 9.86 -13.46
CA ASP A 45 25.94 10.80 -13.59
C ASP A 45 25.36 12.21 -13.76
N PRO A 46 25.03 12.88 -12.64
CA PRO A 46 24.38 14.19 -12.66
C PRO A 46 25.26 15.27 -13.28
N ASP A 47 26.60 15.18 -13.12
CA ASP A 47 27.53 16.17 -13.63
C ASP A 47 27.59 16.17 -15.16
N GLN A 48 27.37 15.00 -15.76
CA GLN A 48 27.32 14.83 -17.22
C GLN A 48 25.89 14.76 -17.76
N HIS A 49 24.88 15.01 -16.92
CA HIS A 49 23.45 14.94 -17.27
C HIS A 49 23.09 13.66 -18.02
N ARG A 50 23.45 12.49 -17.46
CA ARG A 50 23.21 11.20 -18.10
C ARG A 50 22.88 10.08 -17.10
N VAL A 51 22.20 9.06 -17.58
CA VAL A 51 21.90 7.83 -16.84
C VAL A 51 22.43 6.62 -17.59
N GLN A 52 22.94 5.62 -16.86
CA GLN A 52 23.37 4.36 -17.45
C GLN A 52 22.28 3.31 -17.33
N LEU A 53 21.98 2.65 -18.42
CA LEU A 53 21.07 1.51 -18.49
C LEU A 53 21.81 0.20 -18.14
N SER A 54 21.05 -0.83 -17.78
CA SER A 54 21.60 -2.15 -17.44
C SER A 54 22.32 -2.87 -18.59
N ASP A 55 22.15 -2.42 -19.83
CA ASP A 55 22.90 -2.89 -21.00
C ASP A 55 24.18 -2.09 -21.28
N GLY A 56 24.55 -1.17 -20.37
CA GLY A 56 25.76 -0.36 -20.44
C GLY A 56 25.63 0.95 -21.23
N ARG A 57 24.53 1.16 -21.94
CA ARG A 57 24.30 2.41 -22.68
C ARG A 57 24.08 3.59 -21.76
N TRP A 58 24.58 4.76 -22.17
CA TRP A 58 24.32 6.03 -21.51
C TRP A 58 23.26 6.81 -22.29
N LEU A 59 22.30 7.38 -21.57
CA LEU A 59 21.29 8.29 -22.10
C LEU A 59 21.50 9.67 -21.48
N ALA A 60 21.68 10.68 -22.32
CA ALA A 60 21.71 12.07 -21.89
C ALA A 60 20.30 12.60 -21.62
N TYR A 61 20.18 13.58 -20.74
CA TYR A 61 18.92 14.26 -20.43
C TYR A 61 19.14 15.75 -20.20
N ASP A 62 18.13 16.54 -20.50
CA ASP A 62 18.04 17.94 -20.09
C ASP A 62 17.36 18.07 -18.73
N ILE A 63 16.31 17.25 -18.49
CA ILE A 63 15.57 17.18 -17.22
C ILE A 63 15.43 15.72 -16.83
N LEU A 64 15.76 15.39 -15.57
CA LEU A 64 15.61 14.05 -15.02
C LEU A 64 14.53 14.04 -13.94
N VAL A 65 13.50 13.19 -14.12
CA VAL A 65 12.51 12.89 -13.09
C VAL A 65 12.79 11.51 -12.52
N LEU A 66 13.16 11.43 -11.24
CA LEU A 66 13.42 10.18 -10.52
C LEU A 66 12.17 9.74 -9.77
N ALA A 67 11.58 8.64 -10.19
CA ALA A 67 10.42 8.03 -9.55
C ALA A 67 10.59 6.51 -9.42
N PRO A 68 11.64 6.01 -8.72
CA PRO A 68 11.99 4.59 -8.68
C PRO A 68 11.02 3.74 -7.85
N GLY A 69 10.18 4.36 -7.03
CA GLY A 69 9.29 3.68 -6.10
C GLY A 69 9.96 3.41 -4.75
N LEU A 70 9.40 2.44 -4.01
CA LEU A 70 9.81 2.07 -2.67
C LEU A 70 10.09 0.58 -2.60
N GLU A 71 11.04 0.21 -1.77
CA GLU A 71 11.23 -1.15 -1.29
C GLU A 71 10.58 -1.31 0.09
N LEU A 72 9.88 -2.43 0.31
CA LEU A 72 9.18 -2.69 1.56
C LEU A 72 10.07 -3.52 2.47
N ASN A 73 10.47 -2.94 3.60
CA ASN A 73 11.34 -3.59 4.58
C ASN A 73 10.50 -4.41 5.59
N TRP A 74 10.02 -5.57 5.15
CA TRP A 74 9.22 -6.48 6.00
C TRP A 74 10.02 -7.00 7.20
N GLY A 75 11.32 -7.23 7.01
CA GLY A 75 12.22 -7.73 8.06
C GLY A 75 12.49 -6.75 9.20
N ALA A 76 12.08 -5.47 9.06
CA ALA A 76 12.18 -4.48 10.15
C ALA A 76 11.20 -4.73 11.31
N ILE A 77 10.24 -5.62 11.12
CA ILE A 77 9.26 -6.01 12.16
C ILE A 77 9.42 -7.50 12.41
N ASP A 78 9.80 -7.86 13.63
CA ASP A 78 10.05 -9.25 14.02
C ASP A 78 8.83 -10.15 13.72
N GLY A 79 9.07 -11.24 13.00
CA GLY A 79 8.07 -12.24 12.64
C GLY A 79 7.14 -11.84 11.48
N LEU A 80 7.15 -10.59 11.00
CA LEU A 80 6.24 -10.15 9.95
C LEU A 80 6.53 -10.86 8.63
N GLU A 81 7.77 -10.91 8.20
CA GLU A 81 8.16 -11.53 6.93
C GLU A 81 7.78 -13.02 6.88
N ALA A 82 7.97 -13.74 7.99
CA ALA A 82 7.65 -15.15 8.10
C ALA A 82 6.14 -15.46 8.14
N THR A 83 5.31 -14.48 8.52
CA THR A 83 3.86 -14.70 8.70
C THR A 83 3.01 -13.98 7.65
N LEU A 84 3.60 -13.11 6.85
CA LEU A 84 2.89 -12.31 5.86
C LEU A 84 2.22 -13.20 4.80
N GLY A 85 0.92 -13.01 4.61
CA GLY A 85 0.10 -13.81 3.69
C GLY A 85 -0.47 -15.09 4.30
N GLN A 86 -0.30 -15.33 5.61
CA GLN A 86 -0.84 -16.49 6.32
C GLN A 86 -1.26 -16.11 7.74
N ASN A 87 -2.01 -16.99 8.41
CA ASN A 87 -2.43 -16.83 9.81
C ASN A 87 -3.15 -15.51 10.13
N GLY A 88 -3.84 -14.92 9.15
CA GLY A 88 -4.54 -13.64 9.31
C GLY A 88 -3.64 -12.42 9.18
N VAL A 89 -2.35 -12.56 8.86
CA VAL A 89 -1.41 -11.45 8.68
C VAL A 89 -1.37 -11.05 7.21
N THR A 90 -1.66 -9.81 6.91
CA THR A 90 -1.78 -9.30 5.54
C THR A 90 -1.30 -7.86 5.39
N SER A 91 -1.19 -7.39 4.15
CA SER A 91 -0.89 -6.00 3.81
C SER A 91 -1.45 -5.62 2.44
N ASN A 92 -1.97 -4.40 2.34
CA ASN A 92 -2.37 -3.83 1.04
C ASN A 92 -1.20 -3.17 0.27
N TYR A 93 0.02 -3.30 0.77
CA TYR A 93 1.22 -2.76 0.10
C TYR A 93 1.92 -3.78 -0.82
N GLN A 94 1.49 -5.03 -0.81
CA GLN A 94 2.06 -6.10 -1.63
C GLN A 94 1.04 -6.68 -2.59
N GLN A 95 1.48 -6.94 -3.83
CA GLN A 95 0.66 -7.62 -4.83
C GLN A 95 0.18 -8.98 -4.32
N GLY A 96 -1.09 -9.30 -4.57
CA GLY A 96 -1.73 -10.55 -4.15
C GLY A 96 -2.29 -10.49 -2.72
N LEU A 97 -1.65 -9.78 -1.79
CA LEU A 97 -2.10 -9.73 -0.40
C LEU A 97 -3.36 -8.87 -0.20
N ALA A 98 -3.62 -7.91 -1.07
CA ALA A 98 -4.86 -7.14 -1.01
C ALA A 98 -6.09 -8.03 -1.22
N ARG A 99 -6.00 -9.06 -2.06
CA ARG A 99 -7.07 -10.05 -2.20
C ARG A 99 -7.24 -10.88 -0.92
N TYR A 100 -6.13 -11.33 -0.33
CA TYR A 100 -6.16 -12.04 0.94
C TYR A 100 -6.73 -11.17 2.08
N THR A 101 -6.41 -9.86 2.10
CA THR A 101 -7.04 -8.91 3.03
C THR A 101 -8.55 -8.94 2.89
N TRP A 102 -9.07 -8.88 1.67
CA TRP A 102 -10.51 -8.92 1.43
C TRP A 102 -11.14 -10.24 1.88
N ASP A 103 -10.47 -11.37 1.63
CA ASP A 103 -10.96 -12.68 2.06
C ASP A 103 -11.04 -12.77 3.60
N LEU A 104 -10.05 -12.23 4.32
CA LEU A 104 -10.07 -12.12 5.78
C LEU A 104 -11.22 -11.22 6.29
N VAL A 105 -11.42 -10.06 5.67
CA VAL A 105 -12.50 -9.13 6.02
C VAL A 105 -13.87 -9.80 5.83
N GLN A 106 -14.06 -10.54 4.74
CA GLN A 106 -15.32 -11.26 4.49
C GLN A 106 -15.58 -12.40 5.49
N GLN A 107 -14.53 -13.06 5.96
CA GLN A 107 -14.66 -14.22 6.87
C GLN A 107 -14.84 -13.81 8.33
N LEU A 108 -14.32 -12.65 8.74
CA LEU A 108 -14.40 -12.22 10.13
C LEU A 108 -15.82 -11.82 10.51
N ARG A 109 -16.39 -12.51 11.51
CA ARG A 109 -17.73 -12.26 12.02
C ARG A 109 -17.74 -11.83 13.48
N GLN A 110 -16.71 -12.19 14.22
CA GLN A 110 -16.48 -11.84 15.62
C GLN A 110 -14.99 -11.93 15.95
N GLY A 111 -14.56 -11.29 17.02
CA GLY A 111 -13.18 -11.34 17.51
C GLY A 111 -12.48 -10.01 17.33
N ARG A 112 -11.19 -10.02 16.94
CA ARG A 112 -10.37 -8.81 16.90
C ARG A 112 -9.74 -8.59 15.54
N ALA A 113 -9.86 -7.37 15.03
CA ALA A 113 -9.17 -6.88 13.84
C ALA A 113 -8.16 -5.80 14.23
N LEU A 114 -6.90 -6.03 13.92
CA LEU A 114 -5.81 -5.10 14.20
C LEU A 114 -5.31 -4.47 12.91
N PHE A 115 -5.36 -3.15 12.83
CA PHE A 115 -4.76 -2.36 11.76
C PHE A 115 -3.53 -1.64 12.29
N SER A 116 -2.48 -1.56 11.49
CA SER A 116 -1.25 -0.90 11.90
C SER A 116 -0.73 0.07 10.83
N GLN A 117 -0.12 1.14 11.31
CA GLN A 117 0.62 2.10 10.50
C GLN A 117 2.06 2.17 11.01
N PRO A 118 3.06 1.81 10.18
CA PRO A 118 4.46 1.89 10.57
C PRO A 118 4.92 3.35 10.73
N PRO A 119 6.11 3.59 11.35
CA PRO A 119 6.70 4.93 11.41
C PRO A 119 7.04 5.47 10.02
N MET A 120 7.19 6.78 9.95
CA MET A 120 7.66 7.45 8.73
C MET A 120 9.14 7.07 8.42
N PRO A 121 9.54 7.02 7.15
CA PRO A 121 8.75 7.34 5.96
C PRO A 121 7.85 6.17 5.51
N ILE A 122 6.61 6.48 5.12
CA ILE A 122 5.70 5.49 4.54
C ILE A 122 5.15 5.96 3.19
N LYS A 123 4.76 5.02 2.36
CA LYS A 123 3.99 5.29 1.16
C LYS A 123 2.53 5.49 1.55
N CYS A 124 1.97 6.69 1.33
CA CYS A 124 0.56 7.01 1.57
C CYS A 124 0.09 6.78 3.02
N ALA A 125 0.31 7.76 3.89
CA ALA A 125 -0.10 7.73 5.31
C ALA A 125 -1.61 7.49 5.54
N GLY A 126 -2.46 7.76 4.56
CA GLY A 126 -3.90 7.49 4.63
C GLY A 126 -4.32 6.07 4.25
N ALA A 127 -3.43 5.26 3.66
CA ALA A 127 -3.80 3.93 3.18
C ALA A 127 -4.15 2.93 4.30
N PRO A 128 -3.42 2.86 5.43
CA PRO A 128 -3.79 2.01 6.56
C PRO A 128 -5.15 2.36 7.15
N GLN A 129 -5.43 3.65 7.34
CA GLN A 129 -6.73 4.13 7.82
C GLN A 129 -7.86 3.78 6.85
N LYS A 130 -7.63 3.96 5.54
CA LYS A 130 -8.60 3.59 4.50
C LYS A 130 -8.92 2.08 4.56
N ALA A 131 -7.93 1.22 4.79
CA ALA A 131 -8.15 -0.21 4.95
C ALA A 131 -9.08 -0.50 6.13
N MET A 132 -8.83 0.14 7.28
CA MET A 132 -9.69 0.02 8.47
C MET A 132 -11.13 0.48 8.19
N TYR A 133 -11.30 1.70 7.66
CA TYR A 133 -12.64 2.24 7.42
C TYR A 133 -13.45 1.43 6.42
N LEU A 134 -12.85 0.96 5.32
CA LEU A 134 -13.53 0.11 4.35
C LEU A 134 -13.94 -1.25 4.95
N SER A 135 -13.10 -1.81 5.83
CA SER A 135 -13.42 -3.05 6.55
C SER A 135 -14.57 -2.84 7.54
N CYS A 136 -14.51 -1.76 8.34
CA CYS A 136 -15.58 -1.39 9.27
C CYS A 136 -16.92 -1.15 8.55
N ASP A 137 -16.91 -0.43 7.42
CA ASP A 137 -18.11 -0.21 6.61
C ASP A 137 -18.71 -1.53 6.11
N HIS A 138 -17.86 -2.47 5.66
CA HIS A 138 -18.33 -3.81 5.29
C HIS A 138 -18.99 -4.53 6.47
N TRP A 139 -18.33 -4.59 7.63
CA TRP A 139 -18.85 -5.27 8.81
C TRP A 139 -20.12 -4.59 9.35
N LEU A 140 -20.21 -3.26 9.27
CA LEU A 140 -21.42 -2.52 9.63
C LEU A 140 -22.60 -2.92 8.73
N ARG A 141 -22.39 -2.94 7.42
CA ARG A 141 -23.42 -3.38 6.45
C ARG A 141 -23.82 -4.84 6.62
N GLN A 142 -22.91 -5.68 7.14
CA GLN A 142 -23.22 -7.09 7.46
C GLN A 142 -23.84 -7.27 8.84
N GLY A 143 -23.97 -6.20 9.65
CA GLY A 143 -24.53 -6.25 11.01
C GLY A 143 -23.65 -6.94 12.05
N VAL A 144 -22.34 -7.17 11.74
CA VAL A 144 -21.41 -7.91 12.62
C VAL A 144 -20.38 -7.00 13.29
N LEU A 145 -20.30 -5.72 12.96
CA LEU A 145 -19.29 -4.81 13.51
C LEU A 145 -19.30 -4.76 15.05
N LYS A 146 -20.47 -4.89 15.67
CA LYS A 146 -20.64 -4.91 17.13
C LYS A 146 -19.92 -6.09 17.82
N ASP A 147 -19.68 -7.17 17.10
CA ASP A 147 -19.05 -8.39 17.59
C ASP A 147 -17.53 -8.43 17.26
N ILE A 148 -17.02 -7.38 16.61
CA ILE A 148 -15.62 -7.25 16.19
C ILE A 148 -14.97 -6.09 16.95
N GLN A 149 -13.94 -6.39 17.75
CA GLN A 149 -13.09 -5.36 18.32
C GLN A 149 -12.11 -4.86 17.23
N VAL A 150 -12.17 -3.58 16.91
CA VAL A 150 -11.28 -2.96 15.91
C VAL A 150 -10.26 -2.08 16.61
N ASP A 151 -8.97 -2.35 16.40
CA ASP A 151 -7.89 -1.56 16.94
C ASP A 151 -7.04 -0.99 15.80
N PHE A 152 -6.61 0.27 15.92
CA PHE A 152 -5.67 0.91 15.02
C PHE A 152 -4.41 1.34 15.79
N CYS A 153 -3.28 0.73 15.43
CA CYS A 153 -1.98 1.04 16.02
C CYS A 153 -1.18 1.94 15.08
N SER A 154 -0.88 3.15 15.52
CA SER A 154 -0.04 4.10 14.78
C SER A 154 1.28 4.33 15.51
N ALA A 155 2.40 4.20 14.79
CA ALA A 155 3.70 4.65 15.27
C ALA A 155 3.87 6.18 15.17
N GLY A 156 2.97 6.87 14.48
CA GLY A 156 2.90 8.33 14.40
C GLY A 156 2.12 8.94 15.56
N ALA A 157 2.40 10.21 15.87
CA ALA A 157 1.73 10.95 16.94
C ALA A 157 0.30 11.40 16.59
N VAL A 158 -0.11 11.28 15.32
CA VAL A 158 -1.39 11.74 14.77
C VAL A 158 -1.91 10.79 13.70
N LEU A 159 -3.23 10.66 13.56
CA LEU A 159 -3.87 9.78 12.57
C LEU A 159 -3.70 10.27 11.13
N LEU A 160 -3.75 11.57 10.91
CA LEU A 160 -3.40 12.22 9.63
C LEU A 160 -2.34 13.26 9.94
N ALA A 161 -1.30 13.36 9.11
CA ALA A 161 -0.17 14.28 9.30
C ALA A 161 -0.54 15.79 9.19
N LEU A 162 -1.68 16.18 9.71
CA LEU A 162 -2.17 17.56 9.80
C LEU A 162 -2.11 18.01 11.25
N GLY A 163 -0.88 18.27 11.72
CA GLY A 163 -0.56 19.21 12.79
C GLY A 163 -1.48 19.30 14.02
N ALA A 164 -1.70 18.20 14.76
CA ALA A 164 -2.35 18.27 16.07
C ALA A 164 -1.61 17.40 17.12
N PRO A 165 -1.63 17.77 18.42
CA PRO A 165 -0.77 17.17 19.42
C PRO A 165 -1.18 15.74 19.79
N ARG A 166 -0.18 15.00 20.28
CA ARG A 166 -0.20 13.61 20.74
C ARG A 166 -1.54 13.19 21.37
N ALA A 167 -2.26 12.33 20.69
CA ALA A 167 -3.26 11.48 21.30
C ALA A 167 -2.99 10.04 20.87
N VAL A 168 -2.86 9.13 21.83
CA VAL A 168 -2.99 7.69 21.58
C VAL A 168 -4.48 7.49 21.28
N ALA A 169 -4.84 7.58 20.01
CA ALA A 169 -6.23 7.35 19.61
C ALA A 169 -6.52 5.86 19.67
N ARG A 170 -7.10 5.42 20.77
CA ARG A 170 -7.99 4.27 20.77
C ARG A 170 -9.35 4.79 20.30
N GLU A 171 -9.52 4.94 19.00
CA GLU A 171 -10.86 5.06 18.43
C GLU A 171 -11.43 3.66 18.30
N THR A 172 -12.35 3.33 19.17
CA THR A 172 -13.26 2.22 18.90
C THR A 172 -14.19 2.66 17.79
N ALA A 173 -14.40 1.81 16.76
CA ALA A 173 -15.26 2.07 15.61
C ALA A 173 -16.71 2.43 15.97
N ALA A 174 -17.09 2.34 17.24
CA ALA A 174 -18.40 2.73 17.78
C ALA A 174 -18.62 4.26 17.87
N GLN A 175 -17.58 5.09 17.65
CA GLN A 175 -17.71 6.56 17.74
C GLN A 175 -17.83 7.25 16.37
N ALA A 176 -17.81 6.49 15.27
CA ALA A 176 -17.91 7.00 13.90
C ALA A 176 -19.28 6.67 13.23
N ALA A 177 -20.30 6.34 14.01
CA ALA A 177 -21.67 6.10 13.53
C ALA A 177 -22.59 7.27 13.90
#